data_53fe906fa4e4b501475f8fffd928ed6d
#
_entry.id   53fe906fa4e4b501475f8fffd928ed6d
#
_cell.length_a   1.000
_cell.length_b   1.000
_cell.length_c   1.000
_cell.angle_alpha   90.00
_cell.angle_beta   90.00
_cell.angle_gamma   90.00
#
_symmetry.space_group_name_H-M   'P 1'
#
loop_
_entity.id
_entity.type
_entity.pdbx_description
1 polymer ?
#
loop_
_entity_poly.entity_id
_entity_poly.type
_entity_poly.pdbx_seq_one_letter_code
_entity_poly.pdbx_strand_id
1 'polypeptide(L)'
;VLKPKFVAATFATERDAQLAGLAQDADDVVTLARKLLRKKFFGAHPLALDASGDEAGVKALTPAALRALHRRLFVAPNVVLAVAGDFDPKKLGPKLKAFLSNLPRAAAQSSHAPATPVSLPAEIGDFVEKQPREQAVVLQAFPGTRVHAEDFHVGEVADELFSGMASRLFERVREEKGLAYFVRSGRVLGLDAGMFYFMAGTQPGKESEVLAEIDAEIARVQAG
;
A
#
# COMPACT_ATOMS: atom_id res chain seq x y z
N VAL A 1 8.95 12.88 -20.08
CA VAL A 1 9.04 11.47 -19.74
C VAL A 1 10.14 10.76 -20.54
N LEU A 2 10.22 10.91 -21.88
CA LEU A 2 11.20 10.22 -22.73
C LEU A 2 12.68 10.63 -22.48
N LYS A 3 12.92 11.88 -22.09
CA LYS A 3 14.27 12.44 -21.86
C LYS A 3 14.32 13.21 -20.55
N PRO A 4 14.20 12.56 -19.40
CA PRO A 4 14.27 13.22 -18.09
C PRO A 4 15.68 13.78 -17.87
N LYS A 5 15.75 15.03 -17.39
CA LYS A 5 17.05 15.70 -17.17
C LYS A 5 17.72 15.26 -15.87
N PHE A 6 16.94 14.93 -14.84
CA PHE A 6 17.43 14.66 -13.48
C PHE A 6 18.44 15.73 -13.02
N VAL A 7 17.98 16.99 -13.02
CA VAL A 7 18.79 18.16 -12.64
C VAL A 7 19.18 18.02 -11.17
N ALA A 8 20.46 18.27 -10.88
CA ALA A 8 21.01 18.03 -9.52
C ALA A 8 20.32 18.88 -8.44
N ALA A 9 20.01 20.14 -8.73
CA ALA A 9 19.31 21.01 -7.78
C ALA A 9 17.91 20.50 -7.45
N THR A 10 17.11 20.17 -8.49
CA THR A 10 15.77 19.58 -8.29
C THR A 10 15.85 18.26 -7.54
N PHE A 11 16.81 17.39 -7.90
CA PHE A 11 17.02 16.14 -7.19
C PHE A 11 17.32 16.35 -5.70
N ALA A 12 18.16 17.33 -5.35
CA ALA A 12 18.47 17.63 -3.96
C ALA A 12 17.21 18.06 -3.19
N THR A 13 16.41 18.99 -3.77
CA THR A 13 15.15 19.44 -3.17
C THR A 13 14.16 18.29 -2.96
N GLU A 14 13.96 17.44 -3.97
CA GLU A 14 13.04 16.29 -3.87
C GLU A 14 13.53 15.23 -2.86
N ARG A 15 14.84 14.96 -2.82
CA ARG A 15 15.42 14.06 -1.83
C ARG A 15 15.23 14.59 -0.41
N ASP A 16 15.46 15.88 -0.19
CA ASP A 16 15.32 16.49 1.13
C ASP A 16 13.83 16.51 1.57
N ALA A 17 12.91 16.76 0.65
CA ALA A 17 11.48 16.64 0.88
C ALA A 17 11.06 15.20 1.22
N GLN A 18 11.61 14.20 0.50
CA GLN A 18 11.37 12.78 0.80
C GLN A 18 11.88 12.39 2.19
N LEU A 19 13.06 12.85 2.57
CA LEU A 19 13.62 12.60 3.91
C LEU A 19 12.78 13.26 5.01
N ALA A 20 12.28 14.48 4.77
CA ALA A 20 11.37 15.14 5.70
C ALA A 20 10.04 14.38 5.83
N GLY A 21 9.49 13.85 4.73
CA GLY A 21 8.32 13.00 4.76
C GLY A 21 8.54 11.71 5.57
N LEU A 22 9.69 11.04 5.39
CA LEU A 22 10.03 9.85 6.17
C LEU A 22 10.18 10.14 7.67
N ALA A 23 10.72 11.31 8.03
CA ALA A 23 10.79 11.75 9.41
C ALA A 23 9.40 12.02 10.00
N GLN A 24 8.51 12.67 9.24
CA GLN A 24 7.12 12.87 9.64
C GLN A 24 6.37 11.55 9.81
N ASP A 25 6.56 10.59 8.89
CA ASP A 25 5.99 9.24 9.00
C ASP A 25 6.43 8.51 10.28
N ALA A 26 7.67 8.75 10.73
CA ALA A 26 8.19 8.17 11.97
C ALA A 26 7.51 8.75 13.23
N ASP A 27 6.91 9.92 13.13
CA ASP A 27 6.14 10.54 14.21
C ASP A 27 4.65 10.17 14.19
N ASP A 28 4.14 9.60 13.10
CA ASP A 28 2.76 9.16 12.97
C ASP A 28 2.59 7.70 13.42
N VAL A 29 1.91 7.51 14.56
CA VAL A 29 1.71 6.17 15.15
C VAL A 29 0.91 5.23 14.22
N VAL A 30 -0.04 5.77 13.45
CA VAL A 30 -0.86 4.98 12.51
C VAL A 30 0.00 4.48 11.35
N THR A 31 0.83 5.36 10.80
CA THR A 31 1.76 5.01 9.72
C THR A 31 2.78 3.98 10.18
N LEU A 32 3.36 4.15 11.37
CA LEU A 32 4.28 3.16 11.96
C LEU A 32 3.62 1.79 12.14
N ALA A 33 2.43 1.76 12.72
CA ALA A 33 1.68 0.53 12.95
C ALA A 33 1.37 -0.19 11.62
N ARG A 34 0.97 0.54 10.56
CA ARG A 34 0.74 -0.01 9.23
C ARG A 34 2.01 -0.55 8.58
N LYS A 35 3.14 0.14 8.72
CA LYS A 35 4.45 -0.34 8.24
C LYS A 35 4.87 -1.62 8.94
N LEU A 36 4.70 -1.69 10.27
CA LEU A 36 4.97 -2.89 11.05
C LEU A 36 4.09 -4.06 10.61
N LEU A 37 2.77 -3.84 10.50
CA LEU A 37 1.82 -4.84 10.02
C LEU A 37 2.24 -5.41 8.65
N ARG A 38 2.52 -4.54 7.68
CA ARG A 38 2.95 -4.98 6.34
C ARG A 38 4.23 -5.81 6.39
N LYS A 39 5.21 -5.38 7.18
CA LYS A 39 6.47 -6.10 7.35
C LYS A 39 6.24 -7.49 7.95
N LYS A 40 5.42 -7.60 8.99
CA LYS A 40 5.10 -8.87 9.67
C LYS A 40 4.27 -9.80 8.78
N PHE A 41 3.27 -9.25 8.12
CA PHE A 41 2.37 -10.03 7.27
C PHE A 41 3.04 -10.53 5.99
N PHE A 42 3.76 -9.66 5.28
CA PHE A 42 4.33 -9.98 3.97
C PHE A 42 5.78 -10.51 4.03
N GLY A 43 6.52 -10.30 5.13
CA GLY A 43 7.88 -10.82 5.31
C GLY A 43 8.83 -10.46 4.16
N ALA A 44 9.28 -11.46 3.41
CA ALA A 44 10.17 -11.28 2.26
C ALA A 44 9.45 -10.90 0.95
N HIS A 45 8.11 -10.89 0.95
CA HIS A 45 7.35 -10.51 -0.23
C HIS A 45 7.50 -9.01 -0.55
N PRO A 46 7.54 -8.59 -1.85
CA PRO A 46 7.69 -7.17 -2.23
C PRO A 46 6.66 -6.21 -1.62
N LEU A 47 5.45 -6.67 -1.30
CA LEU A 47 4.43 -5.86 -0.62
C LEU A 47 4.81 -5.48 0.82
N ALA A 48 5.84 -6.08 1.42
CA ALA A 48 6.39 -5.65 2.70
C ALA A 48 7.16 -4.32 2.59
N LEU A 49 7.66 -4.00 1.40
CA LEU A 49 8.46 -2.80 1.18
C LEU A 49 7.59 -1.54 1.26
N ASP A 50 8.16 -0.51 1.86
CA ASP A 50 7.57 0.83 1.83
C ASP A 50 7.86 1.48 0.48
N ALA A 51 6.83 1.99 -0.19
CA ALA A 51 6.98 2.71 -1.46
C ALA A 51 7.79 4.01 -1.31
N SER A 52 7.78 4.61 -0.12
CA SER A 52 8.60 5.78 0.22
C SER A 52 10.08 5.43 0.44
N GLY A 53 10.41 4.14 0.52
CA GLY A 53 11.75 3.68 0.85
C GLY A 53 12.12 3.85 2.33
N ASP A 54 13.40 3.81 2.60
CA ASP A 54 13.96 4.09 3.92
C ASP A 54 14.98 5.25 3.85
N GLU A 55 15.32 5.81 4.99
CA GLU A 55 16.21 6.95 5.11
C GLU A 55 17.59 6.67 4.49
N ALA A 56 18.16 5.48 4.73
CA ALA A 56 19.47 5.10 4.23
C ALA A 56 19.46 4.97 2.69
N GLY A 57 18.44 4.31 2.15
CA GLY A 57 18.24 4.16 0.71
C GLY A 57 18.05 5.51 0.02
N VAL A 58 17.21 6.39 0.56
CA VAL A 58 16.96 7.72 -0.01
C VAL A 58 18.22 8.59 0.04
N LYS A 59 19.01 8.55 1.14
CA LYS A 59 20.27 9.27 1.24
C LYS A 59 21.32 8.77 0.23
N ALA A 60 21.32 7.48 -0.07
CA ALA A 60 22.26 6.87 -1.03
C ALA A 60 21.90 7.14 -2.50
N LEU A 61 20.68 7.62 -2.80
CA LEU A 61 20.25 7.91 -4.16
C LEU A 61 21.09 9.03 -4.81
N THR A 62 21.31 8.89 -6.11
CA THR A 62 22.00 9.89 -6.93
C THR A 62 21.25 10.13 -8.25
N PRO A 63 21.40 11.29 -8.89
CA PRO A 63 20.85 11.51 -10.24
C PRO A 63 21.34 10.49 -11.26
N ALA A 64 22.54 9.94 -11.07
CA ALA A 64 23.09 8.89 -11.94
C ALA A 64 22.32 7.57 -11.76
N ALA A 65 22.02 7.17 -10.52
CA ALA A 65 21.22 5.99 -10.22
C ALA A 65 19.81 6.09 -10.81
N LEU A 66 19.16 7.26 -10.68
CA LEU A 66 17.84 7.49 -11.29
C LEU A 66 17.89 7.42 -12.82
N ARG A 67 18.93 7.98 -13.46
CA ARG A 67 19.12 7.84 -14.90
C ARG A 67 19.32 6.39 -15.33
N ALA A 68 20.06 5.61 -14.54
CA ALA A 68 20.28 4.20 -14.80
C ALA A 68 18.98 3.39 -14.68
N LEU A 69 18.22 3.63 -13.62
CA LEU A 69 16.91 3.01 -13.40
C LEU A 69 15.93 3.36 -14.53
N HIS A 70 15.85 4.64 -14.91
CA HIS A 70 14.99 5.08 -16.01
C HIS A 70 15.34 4.36 -17.32
N ARG A 71 16.64 4.30 -17.69
CA ARG A 71 17.08 3.60 -18.92
C ARG A 71 16.77 2.12 -18.89
N ARG A 72 16.81 1.49 -17.72
CA ARG A 72 16.51 0.06 -17.57
C ARG A 72 15.03 -0.24 -17.69
N LEU A 73 14.17 0.57 -17.09
CA LEU A 73 12.74 0.29 -16.97
C LEU A 73 11.89 0.96 -18.06
N PHE A 74 12.33 2.13 -18.56
CA PHE A 74 11.54 2.89 -19.53
C PHE A 74 11.90 2.50 -20.97
N VAL A 75 11.52 1.28 -21.31
CA VAL A 75 11.72 0.64 -22.62
C VAL A 75 10.39 0.19 -23.21
N ALA A 76 10.28 0.13 -24.53
CA ALA A 76 9.02 -0.13 -25.22
C ALA A 76 8.25 -1.36 -24.69
N PRO A 77 8.87 -2.52 -24.40
CA PRO A 77 8.16 -3.69 -23.90
C PRO A 77 7.58 -3.52 -22.49
N ASN A 78 8.04 -2.54 -21.71
CA ASN A 78 7.56 -2.29 -20.35
C ASN A 78 6.48 -1.19 -20.28
N VAL A 79 6.13 -0.57 -21.41
CA VAL A 79 5.20 0.58 -21.42
C VAL A 79 3.89 0.17 -22.03
N VAL A 80 2.82 0.38 -21.28
CA VAL A 80 1.45 0.33 -21.76
C VAL A 80 0.86 1.73 -21.73
N LEU A 81 0.29 2.17 -22.84
CA LEU A 81 -0.39 3.47 -22.94
C LEU A 81 -1.87 3.24 -23.16
N ALA A 82 -2.68 3.59 -22.18
CA ALA A 82 -4.13 3.64 -22.28
C ALA A 82 -4.58 5.09 -22.45
N VAL A 83 -5.52 5.32 -23.37
CA VAL A 83 -6.09 6.64 -23.62
C VAL A 83 -7.60 6.53 -23.62
N ALA A 84 -8.27 7.33 -22.78
CA ALA A 84 -9.72 7.42 -22.71
C ALA A 84 -10.16 8.89 -22.83
N GLY A 85 -11.28 9.14 -23.51
CA GLY A 85 -11.83 10.46 -23.69
C GLY A 85 -12.53 10.63 -25.04
N ASP A 86 -12.90 11.85 -25.37
CA ASP A 86 -13.50 12.19 -26.67
C ASP A 86 -12.39 12.46 -27.71
N PHE A 87 -12.11 11.47 -28.55
CA PHE A 87 -11.13 11.57 -29.63
C PHE A 87 -11.48 10.65 -30.81
N ASP A 88 -10.96 11.01 -32.00
CA ASP A 88 -11.01 10.16 -33.18
C ASP A 88 -9.82 9.18 -33.18
N PRO A 89 -10.04 7.85 -33.00
CA PRO A 89 -8.97 6.85 -32.99
C PRO A 89 -8.13 6.84 -34.26
N LYS A 90 -8.74 7.15 -35.43
CA LYS A 90 -8.03 7.17 -36.70
C LYS A 90 -7.02 8.32 -36.79
N LYS A 91 -7.31 9.43 -36.12
CA LYS A 91 -6.40 10.59 -36.06
C LYS A 91 -5.38 10.48 -34.95
N LEU A 92 -5.77 9.96 -33.78
CA LEU A 92 -4.90 9.86 -32.63
C LEU A 92 -3.97 8.65 -32.70
N GLY A 93 -4.46 7.50 -33.16
CA GLY A 93 -3.67 6.27 -33.23
C GLY A 93 -2.30 6.40 -33.89
N PRO A 94 -2.19 6.99 -35.09
CA PRO A 94 -0.89 7.22 -35.74
C PRO A 94 0.07 8.08 -34.91
N LYS A 95 -0.45 9.10 -34.19
CA LYS A 95 0.34 9.98 -33.33
C LYS A 95 0.89 9.23 -32.11
N LEU A 96 0.06 8.38 -31.48
CA LEU A 96 0.46 7.55 -30.37
C LEU A 96 1.49 6.51 -30.81
N LYS A 97 1.31 5.89 -31.97
CA LYS A 97 2.28 4.95 -32.54
C LYS A 97 3.62 5.63 -32.82
N ALA A 98 3.61 6.84 -33.40
CA ALA A 98 4.81 7.61 -33.62
C ALA A 98 5.50 8.01 -32.29
N PHE A 99 4.73 8.36 -31.25
CA PHE A 99 5.27 8.63 -29.91
C PHE A 99 5.93 7.38 -29.30
N LEU A 100 5.25 6.24 -29.32
CA LEU A 100 5.76 4.97 -28.77
C LEU A 100 6.97 4.44 -29.54
N SER A 101 7.08 4.74 -30.85
CA SER A 101 8.24 4.33 -31.67
C SER A 101 9.57 5.01 -31.24
N ASN A 102 9.49 6.11 -30.48
CA ASN A 102 10.66 6.77 -29.89
C ASN A 102 11.15 6.14 -28.59
N LEU A 103 10.43 5.13 -28.04
CA LEU A 103 10.89 4.41 -26.87
C LEU A 103 12.06 3.48 -27.23
N PRO A 104 13.07 3.35 -26.34
CA PRO A 104 14.15 2.39 -26.55
C PRO A 104 13.61 0.96 -26.70
N ARG A 105 14.12 0.22 -27.66
CA ARG A 105 13.74 -1.18 -27.95
C ARG A 105 14.67 -2.18 -27.24
N ALA A 106 15.07 -1.90 -26.02
CA ALA A 106 15.81 -2.88 -25.23
C ALA A 106 14.90 -4.05 -24.85
N ALA A 107 15.48 -5.21 -24.56
CA ALA A 107 14.73 -6.34 -24.04
C ALA A 107 13.96 -5.94 -22.79
N ALA A 108 12.73 -6.42 -22.65
CA ALA A 108 11.96 -6.24 -21.45
C ALA A 108 12.78 -6.76 -20.26
N GLN A 109 13.14 -5.89 -19.36
CA GLN A 109 13.68 -6.32 -18.09
C GLN A 109 12.50 -6.37 -17.13
N SER A 110 11.98 -7.58 -16.92
CA SER A 110 11.05 -7.83 -15.85
C SER A 110 11.77 -7.45 -14.55
N SER A 111 11.26 -6.44 -13.87
CA SER A 111 11.64 -6.21 -12.47
C SER A 111 10.98 -7.24 -11.55
N HIS A 112 10.12 -8.07 -12.12
CA HIS A 112 9.42 -9.15 -11.45
C HIS A 112 10.15 -10.46 -11.81
N ALA A 113 11.19 -10.81 -11.03
CA ALA A 113 11.37 -12.22 -10.75
C ALA A 113 10.04 -12.71 -10.18
N PRO A 114 9.50 -13.88 -10.64
CA PRO A 114 8.36 -14.46 -9.96
C PRO A 114 8.70 -14.49 -8.48
N ALA A 115 7.86 -13.84 -7.66
CA ALA A 115 8.07 -13.84 -6.24
C ALA A 115 8.12 -15.31 -5.82
N THR A 116 9.15 -15.69 -5.09
CA THR A 116 9.18 -17.03 -4.46
C THR A 116 7.88 -17.11 -3.65
N PRO A 117 7.05 -18.14 -3.85
CA PRO A 117 5.82 -18.28 -3.08
C PRO A 117 6.15 -18.17 -1.60
N VAL A 118 5.67 -17.12 -0.96
CA VAL A 118 5.82 -16.91 0.48
C VAL A 118 4.51 -17.33 1.11
N SER A 119 4.58 -18.15 2.17
CA SER A 119 3.41 -18.40 3.01
C SER A 119 2.98 -17.08 3.63
N LEU A 120 1.71 -16.74 3.51
CA LEU A 120 1.14 -15.53 4.09
C LEU A 120 0.00 -15.88 5.06
N PRO A 121 -0.03 -15.25 6.22
CA PRO A 121 0.95 -14.28 6.74
C PRO A 121 2.33 -14.91 6.99
N ALA A 122 3.40 -14.14 6.84
CA ALA A 122 4.76 -14.61 7.06
C ALA A 122 5.04 -14.88 8.55
N GLU A 123 4.45 -14.08 9.42
CA GLU A 123 4.50 -14.25 10.88
C GLU A 123 3.07 -14.24 11.44
N ILE A 124 2.77 -15.17 12.36
CA ILE A 124 1.49 -15.27 13.06
C ILE A 124 1.75 -15.05 14.55
N GLY A 125 0.92 -14.20 15.17
CA GLY A 125 0.98 -13.91 16.61
C GLY A 125 0.67 -12.44 16.90
N ASP A 126 0.80 -12.10 18.18
CA ASP A 126 0.62 -10.75 18.67
C ASP A 126 1.96 -10.01 18.68
N PHE A 127 2.01 -8.87 18.02
CA PHE A 127 3.20 -8.04 17.92
C PHE A 127 2.92 -6.68 18.56
N VAL A 128 3.73 -6.32 19.56
CA VAL A 128 3.58 -5.07 20.31
C VAL A 128 4.83 -4.21 20.09
N GLU A 129 4.62 -3.04 19.54
CA GLU A 129 5.62 -1.97 19.45
C GLU A 129 5.25 -0.88 20.47
N LYS A 130 6.10 -0.68 21.48
CA LYS A 130 5.86 0.35 22.51
C LYS A 130 6.43 1.69 22.08
N GLN A 131 5.57 2.68 22.03
CA GLN A 131 5.91 4.06 21.72
C GLN A 131 5.43 4.97 22.85
N PRO A 132 6.17 6.05 23.21
CA PRO A 132 5.74 7.02 24.22
C PRO A 132 4.64 7.94 23.63
N ARG A 133 3.45 7.40 23.41
CA ARG A 133 2.30 8.08 22.83
C ARG A 133 1.08 7.92 23.70
N GLU A 134 0.17 8.90 23.62
CA GLU A 134 -1.09 8.89 24.35
C GLU A 134 -2.19 8.03 23.67
N GLN A 135 -1.94 7.59 22.44
CA GLN A 135 -2.86 6.77 21.67
C GLN A 135 -2.22 5.42 21.34
N ALA A 136 -3.00 4.35 21.50
CA ALA A 136 -2.70 3.03 20.97
C ALA A 136 -3.37 2.83 19.60
N VAL A 137 -2.68 2.14 18.69
CA VAL A 137 -3.23 1.70 17.41
C VAL A 137 -3.23 0.18 17.37
N VAL A 138 -4.39 -0.38 17.12
CA VAL A 138 -4.61 -1.82 16.99
C VAL A 138 -4.82 -2.15 15.52
N LEU A 139 -4.13 -3.19 15.05
CA LEU A 139 -4.34 -3.75 13.71
C LEU A 139 -4.49 -5.26 13.81
N GLN A 140 -5.49 -5.80 13.12
CA GLN A 140 -5.71 -7.23 12.97
C GLN A 140 -5.79 -7.56 11.49
N ALA A 141 -4.97 -8.50 11.00
CA ALA A 141 -4.83 -8.78 9.58
C ALA A 141 -5.10 -10.24 9.23
N PHE A 142 -5.66 -10.43 8.06
CA PHE A 142 -6.03 -11.71 7.48
C PHE A 142 -5.54 -11.81 6.03
N PRO A 143 -5.33 -13.02 5.48
CA PRO A 143 -5.16 -13.18 4.04
C PRO A 143 -6.33 -12.53 3.29
N GLY A 144 -6.00 -11.70 2.31
CA GLY A 144 -6.99 -10.98 1.51
C GLY A 144 -6.95 -11.40 0.04
N THR A 145 -7.89 -10.87 -0.73
CA THR A 145 -8.03 -11.15 -2.15
C THR A 145 -6.90 -10.51 -2.97
N ARG A 146 -6.59 -11.09 -4.12
CA ARG A 146 -5.65 -10.55 -5.13
C ARG A 146 -6.42 -9.77 -6.19
N VAL A 147 -5.72 -8.91 -6.94
CA VAL A 147 -6.35 -8.06 -7.98
C VAL A 147 -7.14 -8.86 -9.03
N HIS A 148 -6.67 -10.06 -9.40
CA HIS A 148 -7.33 -10.91 -10.41
C HIS A 148 -7.99 -12.17 -9.80
N ALA A 149 -8.29 -12.16 -8.51
CA ALA A 149 -9.00 -13.26 -7.87
C ALA A 149 -10.50 -13.21 -8.19
N GLU A 150 -11.15 -14.36 -8.28
CA GLU A 150 -12.59 -14.45 -8.54
C GLU A 150 -13.42 -13.77 -7.45
N ASP A 151 -12.93 -13.79 -6.21
CA ASP A 151 -13.52 -13.18 -5.02
C ASP A 151 -13.08 -11.71 -4.79
N PHE A 152 -12.43 -11.07 -5.78
CA PHE A 152 -11.96 -9.68 -5.65
C PHE A 152 -13.07 -8.72 -5.21
N HIS A 153 -14.24 -8.79 -5.88
CA HIS A 153 -15.38 -7.93 -5.55
C HIS A 153 -16.06 -8.30 -4.23
N VAL A 154 -15.98 -9.55 -3.81
CA VAL A 154 -16.43 -9.96 -2.46
C VAL A 154 -15.61 -9.22 -1.40
N GLY A 155 -14.29 -9.15 -1.59
CA GLY A 155 -13.41 -8.37 -0.71
C GLY A 155 -13.70 -6.87 -0.73
N GLU A 156 -14.17 -6.29 -1.85
CA GLU A 156 -14.61 -4.88 -1.91
C GLU A 156 -15.87 -4.68 -1.07
N VAL A 157 -16.88 -5.53 -1.23
CA VAL A 157 -18.12 -5.47 -0.45
C VAL A 157 -17.85 -5.65 1.04
N ALA A 158 -16.94 -6.56 1.41
CA ALA A 158 -16.54 -6.74 2.80
C ALA A 158 -15.87 -5.49 3.38
N ASP A 159 -15.01 -4.82 2.60
CA ASP A 159 -14.36 -3.57 3.05
C ASP A 159 -15.40 -2.45 3.25
N GLU A 160 -16.34 -2.28 2.35
CA GLU A 160 -17.44 -1.32 2.50
C GLU A 160 -18.33 -1.64 3.71
N LEU A 161 -18.60 -2.92 3.98
CA LEU A 161 -19.42 -3.35 5.12
C LEU A 161 -18.80 -2.96 6.47
N PHE A 162 -17.47 -3.06 6.59
CA PHE A 162 -16.74 -2.79 7.82
C PHE A 162 -16.14 -1.37 7.89
N SER A 163 -16.22 -0.59 6.80
CA SER A 163 -15.67 0.76 6.72
C SER A 163 -16.77 1.82 6.68
N GLY A 164 -16.36 3.06 6.97
CA GLY A 164 -17.24 4.22 6.92
C GLY A 164 -18.03 4.48 8.20
N MET A 165 -18.55 5.69 8.30
CA MET A 165 -19.26 6.18 9.49
C MET A 165 -20.63 5.52 9.71
N ALA A 166 -21.19 4.87 8.71
CA ALA A 166 -22.45 4.13 8.78
C ALA A 166 -22.23 2.62 8.95
N SER A 167 -20.98 2.16 9.08
CA SER A 167 -20.70 0.75 9.33
C SER A 167 -21.08 0.36 10.75
N ARG A 168 -21.58 -0.87 10.93
CA ARG A 168 -21.89 -1.42 12.25
C ARG A 168 -20.66 -1.42 13.18
N LEU A 169 -19.47 -1.64 12.61
CA LEU A 169 -18.23 -1.61 13.36
C LEU A 169 -17.96 -0.22 13.95
N PHE A 170 -18.16 0.85 13.16
CA PHE A 170 -18.02 2.22 13.62
C PHE A 170 -19.06 2.58 14.68
N GLU A 171 -20.34 2.28 14.41
CA GLU A 171 -21.44 2.55 15.34
C GLU A 171 -21.17 1.88 16.67
N ARG A 172 -20.86 0.59 16.68
CA ARG A 172 -20.69 -0.19 17.90
C ARG A 172 -19.44 0.15 18.69
N VAL A 173 -18.28 0.23 18.02
CA VAL A 173 -16.99 0.43 18.70
C VAL A 173 -16.78 1.88 19.12
N ARG A 174 -17.18 2.82 18.28
CA ARG A 174 -16.98 4.24 18.52
C ARG A 174 -18.19 4.90 19.19
N GLU A 175 -19.38 4.81 18.58
CA GLU A 175 -20.53 5.59 19.03
C GLU A 175 -21.20 4.97 20.29
N GLU A 176 -21.46 3.66 20.30
CA GLU A 176 -22.10 3.01 21.45
C GLU A 176 -21.15 2.82 22.63
N LYS A 177 -19.94 2.33 22.39
CA LYS A 177 -19.00 1.94 23.44
C LYS A 177 -17.91 2.96 23.75
N GLY A 178 -17.68 3.94 22.88
CA GLY A 178 -16.64 4.94 23.05
C GLY A 178 -15.22 4.36 23.14
N LEU A 179 -14.99 3.18 22.57
CA LEU A 179 -13.71 2.46 22.70
C LEU A 179 -12.64 2.98 21.74
N ALA A 180 -13.02 3.58 20.63
CA ALA A 180 -12.06 4.00 19.61
C ALA A 180 -12.37 5.41 19.09
N TYR A 181 -11.30 6.15 18.74
CA TYR A 181 -11.41 7.43 18.04
C TYR A 181 -11.75 7.22 16.56
N PHE A 182 -11.22 6.15 15.99
CA PHE A 182 -11.54 5.67 14.66
C PHE A 182 -11.47 4.14 14.65
N VAL A 183 -12.29 3.53 13.79
CA VAL A 183 -12.23 2.11 13.48
C VAL A 183 -12.62 1.92 12.02
N ARG A 184 -11.89 1.09 11.31
CA ARG A 184 -12.13 0.80 9.89
C ARG A 184 -11.46 -0.47 9.45
N SER A 185 -11.91 -1.05 8.37
CA SER A 185 -11.17 -2.04 7.60
C SER A 185 -10.29 -1.39 6.51
N GLY A 186 -9.51 -2.20 5.83
CA GLY A 186 -8.73 -1.81 4.69
C GLY A 186 -8.11 -3.01 3.98
N ARG A 187 -7.65 -2.80 2.75
CA ARG A 187 -7.06 -3.84 1.91
C ARG A 187 -5.69 -3.44 1.40
N VAL A 188 -4.80 -4.41 1.31
CA VAL A 188 -3.58 -4.30 0.50
C VAL A 188 -3.72 -5.28 -0.65
N LEU A 189 -3.67 -4.76 -1.87
CA LEU A 189 -3.91 -5.53 -3.09
C LEU A 189 -2.61 -5.67 -3.88
N GLY A 190 -2.28 -6.90 -4.24
CA GLY A 190 -1.19 -7.22 -5.15
C GLY A 190 -1.66 -8.16 -6.25
N LEU A 191 -0.77 -8.46 -7.20
CA LEU A 191 -1.06 -9.37 -8.30
C LEU A 191 -1.11 -10.83 -7.86
N ASP A 192 -0.31 -11.19 -6.86
CA ASP A 192 -0.07 -12.55 -6.38
C ASP A 192 -0.38 -12.74 -4.88
N ALA A 193 -0.59 -11.64 -4.16
CA ALA A 193 -0.89 -11.63 -2.72
C ALA A 193 -1.86 -10.51 -2.36
N GLY A 194 -2.54 -10.66 -1.23
CA GLY A 194 -3.42 -9.63 -0.66
C GLY A 194 -3.52 -9.76 0.85
N MET A 195 -3.92 -8.68 1.49
CA MET A 195 -4.20 -8.61 2.92
C MET A 195 -5.48 -7.83 3.15
N PHE A 196 -6.34 -8.33 4.00
CA PHE A 196 -7.46 -7.61 4.58
C PHE A 196 -7.12 -7.30 6.02
N TYR A 197 -7.38 -6.09 6.50
CA TYR A 197 -7.07 -5.74 7.90
C TYR A 197 -8.11 -4.82 8.49
N PHE A 198 -8.24 -4.92 9.81
CA PHE A 198 -8.95 -3.95 10.64
C PHE A 198 -7.94 -3.05 11.33
N MET A 199 -8.32 -1.80 11.55
CA MET A 199 -7.50 -0.82 12.24
C MET A 199 -8.36 0.06 13.13
N ALA A 200 -7.92 0.25 14.37
CA ALA A 200 -8.58 1.15 15.31
C ALA A 200 -7.55 1.96 16.11
N GLY A 201 -7.88 3.22 16.36
CA GLY A 201 -7.16 4.07 17.30
C GLY A 201 -7.91 4.14 18.62
N THR A 202 -7.27 3.78 19.72
CA THR A 202 -7.89 3.68 21.05
C THR A 202 -7.00 4.26 22.15
N GLN A 203 -7.50 4.31 23.36
CA GLN A 203 -6.70 4.63 24.53
C GLN A 203 -5.81 3.43 24.91
N PRO A 204 -4.57 3.66 25.38
CA PRO A 204 -3.75 2.60 25.94
C PRO A 204 -4.50 1.82 27.04
N GLY A 205 -4.42 0.48 26.96
CA GLY A 205 -5.12 -0.44 27.86
C GLY A 205 -6.51 -0.87 27.40
N LYS A 206 -7.03 -0.34 26.29
CA LYS A 206 -8.31 -0.73 25.67
C LYS A 206 -8.20 -1.62 24.44
N GLU A 207 -6.98 -2.02 24.09
CA GLU A 207 -6.66 -2.75 22.87
C GLU A 207 -7.43 -4.07 22.80
N SER A 208 -7.48 -4.84 23.89
CA SER A 208 -8.16 -6.13 23.95
C SER A 208 -9.68 -6.00 23.81
N GLU A 209 -10.26 -4.92 24.37
CA GLU A 209 -11.70 -4.66 24.23
C GLU A 209 -12.05 -4.34 22.78
N VAL A 210 -11.23 -3.54 22.10
CA VAL A 210 -11.40 -3.21 20.67
C VAL A 210 -11.28 -4.47 19.80
N LEU A 211 -10.28 -5.32 20.03
CA LEU A 211 -10.12 -6.58 19.30
C LEU A 211 -11.33 -7.49 19.48
N ALA A 212 -11.85 -7.63 20.71
CA ALA A 212 -13.02 -8.45 20.99
C ALA A 212 -14.27 -7.97 20.22
N GLU A 213 -14.44 -6.64 20.05
CA GLU A 213 -15.56 -6.10 19.29
C GLU A 213 -15.39 -6.33 17.78
N ILE A 214 -14.15 -6.21 17.25
CA ILE A 214 -13.86 -6.55 15.86
C ILE A 214 -14.18 -8.02 15.60
N ASP A 215 -13.72 -8.93 16.47
CA ASP A 215 -13.97 -10.37 16.36
C ASP A 215 -15.48 -10.68 16.43
N ALA A 216 -16.23 -9.98 17.31
CA ALA A 216 -17.67 -10.15 17.40
C ALA A 216 -18.40 -9.70 16.12
N GLU A 217 -17.95 -8.64 15.46
CA GLU A 217 -18.54 -8.22 14.19
C GLU A 217 -18.19 -9.17 13.04
N ILE A 218 -16.96 -9.68 13.01
CA ILE A 218 -16.56 -10.72 12.07
C ILE A 218 -17.44 -11.96 12.24
N ALA A 219 -17.59 -12.45 13.46
CA ALA A 219 -18.43 -13.62 13.77
C ALA A 219 -19.90 -13.41 13.36
N ARG A 220 -20.44 -12.21 13.52
CA ARG A 220 -21.80 -11.87 13.07
C ARG A 220 -21.97 -11.97 11.56
N VAL A 221 -21.00 -11.45 10.80
CA VAL A 221 -21.04 -11.53 9.33
C VAL A 221 -20.91 -12.97 8.85
N GLN A 222 -20.15 -13.81 9.57
CA GLN A 222 -20.04 -15.25 9.27
C GLN A 222 -21.32 -16.03 9.58
N ALA A 223 -22.10 -15.59 10.52
CA ALA A 223 -23.35 -16.24 10.92
C ALA A 223 -24.56 -15.88 10.03
N GLY A 224 -24.48 -14.86 9.19
CA GLY A 224 -25.53 -14.34 8.31
C GLY A 224 -26.23 -13.16 8.93
#